data_9a882a3c1f15c91229deddb715153b3f
#
_entry.id   9a882a3c1f15c91229deddb715153b3f
#
_cell.length_a   1.000
_cell.length_b   1.000
_cell.length_c   1.000
_cell.angle_alpha   90.00
_cell.angle_beta   90.00
_cell.angle_gamma   90.00
#
_symmetry.space_group_name_H-M   'P 1'
#
loop_
_entity.id
_entity.type
_entity.pdbx_description
1 polymer ?
#
loop_
_entity_poly.entity_id
_entity_poly.type
_entity_poly.pdbx_seq_one_letter_code
_entity_poly.pdbx_strand_id
1 'polypeptide(L)'
;PEGLHPDLNPLAWLVGTWRGKGRGEYPGIEPFEYAHEVVFNHDGRPFLSYYSRSWIIDAEGEVIRPGASETGFWRVKPNNVLEVLISHNTGITEGWVGQFDGPKIQLVMDQGYSSPSAKIVTAGVRLYGLVAGELFFAYDMAAEGKELQAHIWSSLPRSND
;
A
#
# COMPACT_ATOMS: atom_id res chain seq x y z
N PRO A 1 -4.61 1.99 -20.12
CA PRO A 1 -3.41 2.82 -20.28
C PRO A 1 -2.65 2.47 -21.55
N GLU A 2 -2.17 3.49 -22.22
CA GLU A 2 -1.44 3.33 -23.46
C GLU A 2 -0.11 2.62 -23.19
N GLY A 3 0.24 1.63 -24.05
CA GLY A 3 1.49 0.91 -23.94
C GLY A 3 1.60 -0.06 -22.77
N LEU A 4 0.50 -0.33 -22.08
CA LEU A 4 0.51 -1.24 -20.94
C LEU A 4 0.83 -2.66 -21.38
N HIS A 5 1.74 -3.33 -20.68
CA HIS A 5 2.07 -4.73 -20.96
C HIS A 5 0.82 -5.60 -20.79
N PRO A 6 0.55 -6.55 -21.70
CA PRO A 6 -0.67 -7.38 -21.63
C PRO A 6 -0.85 -8.12 -20.31
N ASP A 7 0.22 -8.55 -19.67
CA ASP A 7 0.14 -9.23 -18.37
C ASP A 7 -0.45 -8.33 -17.28
N LEU A 8 -0.39 -7.02 -17.46
CA LEU A 8 -0.93 -6.04 -16.51
C LEU A 8 -2.41 -5.68 -16.78
N ASN A 9 -3.02 -6.19 -17.85
CA ASN A 9 -4.39 -5.83 -18.18
C ASN A 9 -5.37 -6.02 -17.00
N PRO A 10 -5.30 -7.11 -16.21
CA PRO A 10 -6.19 -7.24 -15.06
C PRO A 10 -5.98 -6.20 -13.97
N LEU A 11 -4.84 -5.52 -13.94
CA LEU A 11 -4.49 -4.49 -12.98
C LEU A 11 -4.48 -3.08 -13.58
N ALA A 12 -4.94 -2.94 -14.83
CA ALA A 12 -4.95 -1.65 -15.53
C ALA A 12 -5.70 -0.56 -14.75
N TRP A 13 -6.71 -0.94 -13.99
CA TRP A 13 -7.51 -0.02 -13.19
C TRP A 13 -6.71 0.67 -12.08
N LEU A 14 -5.59 0.06 -11.63
CA LEU A 14 -4.72 0.65 -10.61
C LEU A 14 -3.93 1.86 -11.14
N VAL A 15 -3.58 1.86 -12.43
CA VAL A 15 -2.66 2.86 -13.00
C VAL A 15 -3.23 4.26 -12.85
N GLY A 16 -2.46 5.14 -12.27
CA GLY A 16 -2.82 6.53 -12.03
C GLY A 16 -2.53 6.95 -10.60
N THR A 17 -3.11 8.07 -10.22
CA THR A 17 -2.94 8.67 -8.90
C THR A 17 -4.26 8.62 -8.13
N TRP A 18 -4.15 8.23 -6.87
CA TRP A 18 -5.28 8.12 -5.95
C TRP A 18 -4.98 8.95 -4.72
N ARG A 19 -5.90 9.83 -4.31
CA ARG A 19 -5.71 10.70 -3.14
C ARG A 19 -6.97 10.75 -2.30
N GLY A 20 -6.80 10.67 -0.99
CA GLY A 20 -7.90 10.75 -0.05
C GLY A 20 -7.42 10.70 1.40
N LYS A 21 -8.26 10.18 2.26
CA LYS A 21 -8.00 10.13 3.68
C LYS A 21 -8.16 8.73 4.22
N GLY A 22 -7.48 8.47 5.32
CA GLY A 22 -7.58 7.22 6.05
C GLY A 22 -7.42 7.41 7.54
N ARG A 23 -7.49 6.29 8.24
CA ARG A 23 -7.32 6.23 9.69
C ARG A 23 -6.29 5.18 10.02
N GLY A 24 -5.59 5.41 11.14
CA GLY A 24 -4.67 4.45 11.70
C GLY A 24 -4.84 4.30 13.19
N GLU A 25 -4.52 3.10 13.66
CA GLU A 25 -4.46 2.80 15.09
C GLU A 25 -3.55 1.61 15.31
N TYR A 26 -2.97 1.52 16.48
CA TYR A 26 -2.20 0.37 16.91
C TYR A 26 -2.01 0.44 18.43
N PRO A 27 -1.90 -0.70 19.13
CA PRO A 27 -1.62 -0.66 20.56
C PRO A 27 -0.35 0.12 20.87
N GLY A 28 -0.43 1.05 21.80
CA GLY A 28 0.70 1.90 22.21
C GLY A 28 0.80 3.22 21.47
N ILE A 29 -0.07 3.50 20.49
CA ILE A 29 -0.14 4.80 19.82
C ILE A 29 -1.57 5.33 19.85
N GLU A 30 -1.71 6.65 19.84
CA GLU A 30 -3.01 7.28 19.71
C GLU A 30 -3.58 7.08 18.31
N PRO A 31 -4.89 6.81 18.17
CA PRO A 31 -5.53 6.80 16.86
C PRO A 31 -5.29 8.11 16.12
N PHE A 32 -5.11 8.01 14.80
CA PHE A 32 -4.79 9.17 13.97
C PHE A 32 -5.53 9.14 12.64
N GLU A 33 -5.70 10.31 12.06
CA GLU A 33 -6.16 10.46 10.67
C GLU A 33 -4.98 10.88 9.80
N TYR A 34 -5.02 10.47 8.53
CA TYR A 34 -3.95 10.84 7.61
C TYR A 34 -4.50 11.10 6.21
N ALA A 35 -3.84 11.99 5.50
CA ALA A 35 -4.00 12.13 4.06
C ALA A 35 -3.12 11.10 3.38
N HIS A 36 -3.58 10.52 2.29
CA HIS A 36 -2.91 9.39 1.63
C HIS A 36 -2.91 9.62 0.12
N GLU A 37 -1.74 9.46 -0.49
CA GLU A 37 -1.58 9.46 -1.94
C GLU A 37 -0.92 8.16 -2.35
N VAL A 38 -1.50 7.49 -3.35
CA VAL A 38 -0.94 6.27 -3.95
C VAL A 38 -0.82 6.49 -5.45
N VAL A 39 0.35 6.18 -5.99
CA VAL A 39 0.62 6.31 -7.44
C VAL A 39 1.10 4.97 -7.98
N PHE A 40 0.42 4.49 -9.02
CA PHE A 40 0.85 3.35 -9.81
C PHE A 40 1.16 3.81 -11.23
N ASN A 41 2.34 3.46 -11.70
CA ASN A 41 2.79 3.75 -13.07
C ASN A 41 3.37 2.50 -13.73
N HIS A 42 3.59 2.59 -15.04
CA HIS A 42 4.24 1.52 -15.82
C HIS A 42 5.17 2.12 -16.88
N ASP A 43 6.03 1.29 -17.41
CA ASP A 43 6.94 1.67 -18.51
C ASP A 43 6.88 0.70 -19.69
N GLY A 44 5.80 -0.09 -19.80
CA GLY A 44 5.59 -1.08 -20.84
C GLY A 44 6.11 -2.47 -20.49
N ARG A 45 6.83 -2.62 -19.40
CA ARG A 45 7.28 -3.92 -18.89
C ARG A 45 6.26 -4.53 -17.95
N PRO A 46 6.34 -5.84 -17.62
CA PRO A 46 5.27 -6.53 -16.87
C PRO A 46 5.33 -6.29 -15.35
N PHE A 47 5.46 -5.04 -14.94
CA PHE A 47 5.35 -4.64 -13.55
C PHE A 47 4.83 -3.22 -13.43
N LEU A 48 4.23 -2.90 -12.29
CA LEU A 48 3.86 -1.54 -11.93
C LEU A 48 4.89 -0.97 -10.96
N SER A 49 5.30 0.27 -11.17
CA SER A 49 5.98 1.04 -10.14
C SER A 49 4.94 1.57 -9.15
N TYR A 50 5.31 1.63 -7.89
CA TYR A 50 4.41 1.95 -6.79
C TYR A 50 5.06 2.97 -5.87
N TYR A 51 4.29 3.99 -5.50
CA TYR A 51 4.72 4.99 -4.55
C TYR A 51 3.52 5.40 -3.69
N SER A 52 3.72 5.44 -2.37
CA SER A 52 2.68 5.85 -1.43
C SER A 52 3.27 6.86 -0.46
N ARG A 53 2.53 7.92 -0.22
CA ARG A 53 2.89 8.96 0.75
C ARG A 53 1.72 9.21 1.69
N SER A 54 2.04 9.60 2.91
CA SER A 54 1.02 9.98 3.87
C SER A 54 1.43 11.22 4.65
N TRP A 55 0.43 11.89 5.21
CA TRP A 55 0.60 13.06 6.07
C TRP A 55 -0.38 12.93 7.22
N ILE A 56 0.10 13.09 8.44
CA ILE A 56 -0.78 13.11 9.61
C ILE A 56 -1.56 14.43 9.58
N ILE A 57 -2.87 14.34 9.75
CA ILE A 57 -3.76 15.52 9.71
C ILE A 57 -4.53 15.65 11.02
N ASP A 58 -4.98 16.88 11.28
CA ASP A 58 -5.82 17.17 12.44
C ASP A 58 -7.31 17.00 12.10
N ALA A 59 -8.18 17.30 13.05
CA ALA A 59 -9.63 17.14 12.89
C ALA A 59 -10.22 18.04 11.79
N GLU A 60 -9.55 19.14 11.45
CA GLU A 60 -9.94 20.06 10.37
C GLU A 60 -9.34 19.67 9.03
N GLY A 61 -8.55 18.58 8.97
CA GLY A 61 -7.90 18.13 7.75
C GLY A 61 -6.60 18.85 7.41
N GLU A 62 -6.09 19.67 8.31
CA GLU A 62 -4.82 20.37 8.09
C GLU A 62 -3.63 19.46 8.41
N VAL A 63 -2.57 19.57 7.60
CA VAL A 63 -1.38 18.73 7.76
C VAL A 63 -0.61 19.16 9.01
N ILE A 64 -0.39 18.18 9.92
CA ILE A 64 0.45 18.38 11.10
C ILE A 64 1.90 18.09 10.77
N ARG A 65 2.16 16.96 10.07
CA ARG A 65 3.51 16.52 9.69
C ARG A 65 3.47 15.44 8.63
N PRO A 66 4.58 15.19 7.90
CA PRO A 66 4.67 14.01 7.04
C PRO A 66 4.56 12.73 7.87
N GLY A 67 3.92 11.73 7.28
CA GLY A 67 3.86 10.37 7.82
C GLY A 67 4.78 9.43 7.07
N ALA A 68 4.43 8.16 7.07
CA ALA A 68 5.19 7.14 6.37
C ALA A 68 5.08 7.31 4.85
N SER A 69 6.13 6.91 4.16
CA SER A 69 6.13 6.77 2.70
C SER A 69 6.74 5.41 2.35
N GLU A 70 6.32 4.90 1.20
CA GLU A 70 6.81 3.61 0.69
C GLU A 70 6.93 3.65 -0.82
N THR A 71 7.86 2.86 -1.35
CA THR A 71 8.11 2.77 -2.78
C THR A 71 8.46 1.35 -3.15
N GLY A 72 8.15 0.94 -4.37
CA GLY A 72 8.48 -0.40 -4.80
C GLY A 72 7.89 -0.78 -6.15
N PHE A 73 7.76 -2.08 -6.35
CA PHE A 73 7.32 -2.67 -7.61
C PHE A 73 6.31 -3.78 -7.37
N TRP A 74 5.31 -3.84 -8.24
CA TRP A 74 4.30 -4.89 -8.26
C TRP A 74 4.52 -5.70 -9.53
N ARG A 75 4.97 -6.95 -9.38
CA ARG A 75 5.33 -7.85 -10.47
C ARG A 75 4.25 -8.89 -10.65
N VAL A 76 3.69 -8.97 -11.87
CA VAL A 76 2.66 -9.97 -12.18
C VAL A 76 3.32 -11.25 -12.66
N LYS A 77 2.87 -12.38 -12.10
CA LYS A 77 3.34 -13.71 -12.41
C LYS A 77 2.15 -14.55 -12.91
N PRO A 78 2.41 -15.72 -13.51
CA PRO A 78 1.32 -16.60 -13.97
C PRO A 78 0.32 -16.94 -12.86
N ASN A 79 -0.92 -17.27 -13.27
CA ASN A 79 -2.01 -17.67 -12.36
C ASN A 79 -2.46 -16.58 -11.39
N ASN A 80 -2.43 -15.31 -11.84
CA ASN A 80 -2.86 -14.15 -11.04
C ASN A 80 -2.04 -13.98 -9.75
N VAL A 81 -0.80 -14.44 -9.75
CA VAL A 81 0.11 -14.27 -8.61
C VAL A 81 0.81 -12.93 -8.71
N LEU A 82 0.98 -12.28 -7.57
CA LEU A 82 1.74 -11.05 -7.43
C LEU A 82 2.94 -11.26 -6.52
N GLU A 83 4.08 -10.72 -6.95
CA GLU A 83 5.25 -10.53 -6.09
C GLU A 83 5.46 -9.03 -5.96
N VAL A 84 5.43 -8.53 -4.74
CA VAL A 84 5.51 -7.09 -4.48
C VAL A 84 6.69 -6.80 -3.56
N LEU A 85 7.46 -5.79 -3.91
CA LEU A 85 8.63 -5.34 -3.15
C LEU A 85 8.34 -3.93 -2.67
N ILE A 86 8.47 -3.67 -1.38
CA ILE A 86 8.19 -2.35 -0.79
C ILE A 86 9.30 -1.97 0.17
N SER A 87 9.83 -0.76 -0.01
CA SER A 87 10.77 -0.14 0.92
C SER A 87 10.10 1.06 1.57
N HIS A 88 10.31 1.21 2.88
CA HIS A 88 9.70 2.25 3.71
C HIS A 88 10.76 3.23 4.21
N ASN A 89 10.38 4.51 4.31
CA ASN A 89 11.26 5.53 4.88
C ASN A 89 11.57 5.28 6.37
N THR A 90 10.83 4.39 7.01
CA THR A 90 11.03 4.01 8.42
C THR A 90 12.14 2.97 8.61
N GLY A 91 12.79 2.54 7.53
CA GLY A 91 13.93 1.63 7.60
C GLY A 91 13.61 0.17 7.40
N ILE A 92 12.46 -0.14 6.80
CA ILE A 92 12.00 -1.51 6.57
C ILE A 92 11.87 -1.74 5.07
N THR A 93 12.30 -2.93 4.61
CA THR A 93 12.08 -3.40 3.24
C THR A 93 11.45 -4.78 3.31
N GLU A 94 10.41 -5.01 2.49
CA GLU A 94 9.62 -6.24 2.56
C GLU A 94 9.35 -6.80 1.18
N GLY A 95 9.32 -8.14 1.10
CA GLY A 95 8.73 -8.86 -0.01
C GLY A 95 7.35 -9.35 0.38
N TRP A 96 6.39 -9.19 -0.53
CA TRP A 96 4.99 -9.60 -0.37
C TRP A 96 4.62 -10.54 -1.49
N VAL A 97 3.82 -11.55 -1.17
CA VAL A 97 3.28 -12.48 -2.17
C VAL A 97 1.78 -12.50 -2.02
N GLY A 98 1.08 -12.54 -3.14
CA GLY A 98 -0.36 -12.59 -3.10
C GLY A 98 -1.00 -12.93 -4.42
N GLN A 99 -2.29 -12.72 -4.48
CA GLN A 99 -3.11 -13.00 -5.65
C GLN A 99 -4.13 -11.89 -5.84
N PHE A 100 -4.62 -11.79 -7.06
CA PHE A 100 -5.75 -10.93 -7.35
C PHE A 100 -6.86 -11.76 -8.00
N ASP A 101 -8.09 -11.34 -7.70
CA ASP A 101 -9.33 -11.89 -8.28
C ASP A 101 -10.21 -10.71 -8.66
N GLY A 102 -10.23 -10.39 -9.96
CA GLY A 102 -10.85 -9.16 -10.43
C GLY A 102 -10.25 -7.95 -9.73
N PRO A 103 -11.07 -7.03 -9.20
CA PRO A 103 -10.57 -5.82 -8.54
C PRO A 103 -10.26 -6.03 -7.06
N LYS A 104 -9.93 -7.25 -6.65
CA LYS A 104 -9.55 -7.57 -5.27
C LYS A 104 -8.15 -8.15 -5.24
N ILE A 105 -7.31 -7.59 -4.37
CA ILE A 105 -5.91 -7.97 -4.24
C ILE A 105 -5.63 -8.23 -2.77
N GLN A 106 -5.02 -9.37 -2.48
CA GLN A 106 -4.55 -9.69 -1.13
C GLN A 106 -3.07 -10.03 -1.19
N LEU A 107 -2.28 -9.38 -0.34
CA LEU A 107 -0.86 -9.60 -0.20
C LEU A 107 -0.56 -10.03 1.23
N VAL A 108 0.34 -11.00 1.37
CA VAL A 108 0.85 -11.46 2.67
C VAL A 108 2.36 -11.23 2.68
N MET A 109 2.89 -10.71 3.78
CA MET A 109 4.31 -10.48 3.91
C MET A 109 5.04 -11.84 3.92
N ASP A 110 6.01 -11.97 3.01
CA ASP A 110 6.83 -13.18 2.87
C ASP A 110 8.10 -13.06 3.70
N GLN A 111 8.90 -12.04 3.41
CA GLN A 111 10.13 -11.75 4.13
C GLN A 111 10.31 -10.26 4.31
N GLY A 112 11.01 -9.88 5.38
CA GLY A 112 11.32 -8.49 5.63
C GLY A 112 12.71 -8.30 6.18
N TYR A 113 13.25 -7.12 5.95
CA TYR A 113 14.49 -6.63 6.53
C TYR A 113 14.18 -5.34 7.28
N SER A 114 14.68 -5.25 8.52
CA SER A 114 14.61 -4.02 9.30
C SER A 114 16.02 -3.49 9.52
N SER A 115 16.26 -2.21 9.23
CA SER A 115 17.54 -1.58 9.56
C SER A 115 17.72 -1.58 11.08
N PRO A 116 18.96 -1.43 11.59
CA PRO A 116 19.23 -1.56 13.03
C PRO A 116 18.40 -0.65 13.94
N SER A 117 17.99 0.52 13.46
CA SER A 117 17.19 1.48 14.24
C SER A 117 15.68 1.36 14.00
N ALA A 118 15.25 0.48 13.11
CA ALA A 118 13.83 0.36 12.75
C ALA A 118 13.09 -0.56 13.72
N LYS A 119 11.78 -0.39 13.79
CA LYS A 119 10.91 -1.33 14.49
C LYS A 119 10.90 -2.67 13.74
N ILE A 120 10.74 -3.74 14.49
CA ILE A 120 10.64 -5.09 13.91
C ILE A 120 9.19 -5.38 13.61
N VAL A 121 8.89 -5.63 12.34
CA VAL A 121 7.58 -6.06 11.85
C VAL A 121 7.72 -7.52 11.45
N THR A 122 6.88 -8.39 12.01
CA THR A 122 7.01 -9.84 11.84
C THR A 122 5.98 -10.43 10.90
N ALA A 123 4.86 -9.76 10.68
CA ALA A 123 3.82 -10.21 9.76
C ALA A 123 3.00 -9.03 9.26
N GLY A 124 2.39 -9.20 8.10
CA GLY A 124 1.50 -8.20 7.54
C GLY A 124 0.58 -8.81 6.50
N VAL A 125 -0.61 -8.24 6.37
CA VAL A 125 -1.58 -8.53 5.31
C VAL A 125 -2.03 -7.20 4.75
N ARG A 126 -2.02 -7.09 3.42
CA ARG A 126 -2.51 -5.90 2.71
C ARG A 126 -3.67 -6.29 1.81
N LEU A 127 -4.70 -5.47 1.82
CA LEU A 127 -5.84 -5.61 0.93
C LEU A 127 -5.95 -4.34 0.09
N TYR A 128 -6.14 -4.53 -1.21
CA TYR A 128 -6.44 -3.45 -2.14
C TYR A 128 -7.66 -3.86 -2.95
N GLY A 129 -8.55 -2.92 -3.20
CA GLY A 129 -9.74 -3.21 -3.98
C GLY A 129 -10.35 -1.97 -4.59
N LEU A 130 -11.14 -2.16 -5.63
CA LEU A 130 -11.95 -1.09 -6.20
C LEU A 130 -13.35 -1.20 -5.61
N VAL A 131 -13.74 -0.23 -4.78
CA VAL A 131 -15.02 -0.20 -4.10
C VAL A 131 -15.71 1.13 -4.39
N ALA A 132 -16.85 1.09 -5.06
CA ALA A 132 -17.60 2.28 -5.43
C ALA A 132 -16.75 3.30 -6.21
N GLY A 133 -15.83 2.82 -7.07
CA GLY A 133 -14.95 3.67 -7.87
C GLY A 133 -13.74 4.23 -7.13
N GLU A 134 -13.55 3.87 -5.87
CA GLU A 134 -12.41 4.32 -5.07
C GLU A 134 -11.46 3.17 -4.77
N LEU A 135 -10.18 3.50 -4.63
CA LEU A 135 -9.17 2.52 -4.20
C LEU A 135 -9.29 2.35 -2.68
N PHE A 136 -9.78 1.20 -2.27
CA PHE A 136 -9.76 0.79 -0.86
C PHE A 136 -8.42 0.15 -0.54
N PHE A 137 -7.85 0.52 0.61
CA PHE A 137 -6.61 -0.05 1.12
C PHE A 137 -6.75 -0.36 2.61
N ALA A 138 -6.29 -1.54 3.01
CA ALA A 138 -6.21 -1.91 4.43
C ALA A 138 -4.90 -2.65 4.68
N TYR A 139 -4.28 -2.37 5.81
CA TYR A 139 -3.02 -3.00 6.24
C TYR A 139 -3.18 -3.47 7.68
N ASP A 140 -3.07 -4.77 7.87
CA ASP A 140 -2.96 -5.40 9.18
C ASP A 140 -1.50 -5.73 9.45
N MET A 141 -1.02 -5.45 10.66
CA MET A 141 0.39 -5.53 10.99
C MET A 141 0.60 -6.26 12.32
N ALA A 142 1.68 -7.05 12.40
CA ALA A 142 2.22 -7.57 13.64
C ALA A 142 3.61 -6.98 13.83
N ALA A 143 3.80 -6.18 14.87
CA ALA A 143 5.06 -5.51 15.17
C ALA A 143 5.30 -5.48 16.67
N GLU A 144 6.57 -5.42 17.07
CA GLU A 144 7.00 -5.26 18.46
C GLU A 144 6.37 -6.30 19.41
N GLY A 145 6.31 -7.57 18.94
CA GLY A 145 5.77 -8.67 19.73
C GLY A 145 4.26 -8.75 19.83
N LYS A 146 3.53 -7.87 19.13
CA LYS A 146 2.05 -7.88 19.13
C LYS A 146 1.52 -8.81 18.04
N GLU A 147 0.29 -9.29 18.23
CA GLU A 147 -0.39 -10.13 17.25
C GLU A 147 -0.82 -9.31 16.02
N LEU A 148 -1.07 -10.01 14.90
CA LEU A 148 -1.56 -9.40 13.67
C LEU A 148 -2.91 -8.74 13.92
N GLN A 149 -3.02 -7.45 13.62
CA GLN A 149 -4.24 -6.68 13.83
C GLN A 149 -4.28 -5.45 12.93
N ALA A 150 -5.46 -4.89 12.78
CA ALA A 150 -5.67 -3.71 11.96
C ALA A 150 -4.74 -2.58 12.38
N HIS A 151 -4.11 -1.92 11.40
CA HIS A 151 -3.21 -0.80 11.63
C HIS A 151 -3.66 0.46 10.88
N ILE A 152 -3.84 0.39 9.56
CA ILE A 152 -4.26 1.54 8.75
C ILE A 152 -5.25 1.11 7.68
N TRP A 153 -6.13 2.03 7.29
CA TRP A 153 -7.07 1.82 6.17
C TRP A 153 -7.46 3.16 5.56
N SER A 154 -7.76 3.14 4.27
CA SER A 154 -8.15 4.34 3.53
C SER A 154 -9.07 3.99 2.36
N SER A 155 -9.81 4.99 1.89
CA SER A 155 -10.55 4.95 0.64
C SER A 155 -10.17 6.19 -0.16
N LEU A 156 -9.67 5.97 -1.37
CA LEU A 156 -9.04 7.02 -2.15
C LEU A 156 -9.76 7.20 -3.49
N PRO A 157 -10.39 8.35 -3.73
CA PRO A 157 -10.85 8.71 -5.06
C PRO A 157 -9.69 8.78 -6.05
N ARG A 158 -9.99 8.51 -7.32
CA ARG A 158 -9.00 8.74 -8.39
C ARG A 158 -8.77 10.23 -8.54
N SER A 159 -7.51 10.63 -8.58
CA SER A 159 -7.12 12.00 -8.82
C SER A 159 -6.91 12.22 -10.33
N ASN A 160 -7.37 13.37 -10.83
CA ASN A 160 -7.19 13.76 -12.23
C ASN A 160 -5.95 14.64 -12.45
N ASP A 161 -5.16 14.84 -11.42
CA ASP A 161 -3.95 15.67 -11.49
C ASP A 161 -2.75 14.87 -12.00
#